data_e48a5a9fdb2ea861a1b4e3f6a53fc354
#
_entry.id   e48a5a9fdb2ea861a1b4e3f6a53fc354
#
_cell.length_a   1.000
_cell.length_b   1.000
_cell.length_c   1.000
_cell.angle_alpha   90.00
_cell.angle_beta   90.00
_cell.angle_gamma   90.00
#
_symmetry.space_group_name_H-M   'P 1'
#
loop_
_entity.id
_entity.type
_entity.pdbx_description
1 polymer ?
#
loop_
_entity_poly.entity_id
_entity_poly.type
_entity_poly.pdbx_seq_one_letter_code
_entity_poly.pdbx_strand_id
1 'polypeptide(L)'
;MGKRNFKTPVIYAALFIIISCAIAFAAMKYLSPTASTADKDELQDLVQLSATEAAASPVEDSDSLIEIFAYGCHYCAINEDNLSKMAARLPAGKSFRQLHLSLPGAASSRTDTLFATLTVMGIEKQYREKIYHAINEEHIDLGTQAVRDMWLQKNNIDVAAFDKASTSAQTQALLNYMAKISAYYKVRGTPTFIINKKWVALQDRTYPAFSDHLLSLVEKDLPLEK
;
A
#
# COMPACT_ATOMS: atom_id res chain seq x y z
N MET A 1 -52.06 -29.39 -65.41
CA MET A 1 -51.47 -29.70 -64.07
C MET A 1 -50.05 -29.13 -64.01
N GLY A 2 -49.92 -27.93 -63.49
CA GLY A 2 -48.61 -27.25 -63.39
C GLY A 2 -47.78 -27.80 -62.22
N LYS A 3 -46.57 -28.27 -62.50
CA LYS A 3 -45.60 -28.66 -61.48
C LYS A 3 -45.08 -27.40 -60.74
N ARG A 4 -45.60 -27.14 -59.55
CA ARG A 4 -45.03 -26.12 -58.67
C ARG A 4 -43.55 -26.49 -58.32
N ASN A 5 -42.64 -25.66 -58.82
CA ASN A 5 -41.18 -25.78 -58.45
C ASN A 5 -41.01 -25.45 -57.00
N PHE A 6 -40.96 -26.46 -56.16
CA PHE A 6 -40.72 -26.35 -54.66
C PHE A 6 -39.31 -25.95 -54.29
N LYS A 7 -38.41 -25.82 -55.28
CA LYS A 7 -36.96 -25.54 -55.01
C LYS A 7 -36.66 -24.07 -54.70
N THR A 8 -37.45 -23.15 -55.21
CA THR A 8 -37.28 -21.71 -55.13
C THR A 8 -37.45 -21.18 -53.69
N PRO A 9 -38.49 -21.51 -52.89
CA PRO A 9 -38.66 -21.02 -51.54
C PRO A 9 -37.63 -21.54 -50.55
N VAL A 10 -37.09 -22.76 -50.78
CA VAL A 10 -36.05 -23.37 -49.92
C VAL A 10 -34.72 -22.64 -50.07
N ILE A 11 -34.36 -22.22 -51.28
CA ILE A 11 -33.15 -21.47 -51.55
C ILE A 11 -33.18 -20.08 -50.91
N TYR A 12 -34.32 -19.38 -50.98
CA TYR A 12 -34.46 -18.08 -50.31
C TYR A 12 -34.45 -18.17 -48.79
N ALA A 13 -35.04 -19.22 -48.21
CA ALA A 13 -34.99 -19.46 -46.76
C ALA A 13 -33.55 -19.74 -46.28
N ALA A 14 -32.80 -20.55 -47.05
CA ALA A 14 -31.39 -20.83 -46.72
C ALA A 14 -30.51 -19.59 -46.83
N LEU A 15 -30.65 -18.76 -47.84
CA LEU A 15 -29.99 -17.48 -48.02
C LEU A 15 -30.29 -16.51 -46.88
N PHE A 16 -31.56 -16.43 -46.47
CA PHE A 16 -31.99 -15.55 -45.38
C PHE A 16 -31.33 -15.96 -44.02
N ILE A 17 -31.24 -17.26 -43.75
CA ILE A 17 -30.57 -17.79 -42.54
C ILE A 17 -29.08 -17.47 -42.57
N ILE A 18 -28.38 -17.65 -43.69
CA ILE A 18 -26.95 -17.37 -43.83
C ILE A 18 -26.69 -15.86 -43.64
N ILE A 19 -27.47 -14.99 -44.22
CA ILE A 19 -27.34 -13.54 -44.10
C ILE A 19 -27.61 -13.10 -42.63
N SER A 20 -28.66 -13.65 -42.01
CA SER A 20 -28.97 -13.37 -40.59
C SER A 20 -27.86 -13.82 -39.63
N CYS A 21 -27.27 -15.00 -39.86
CA CYS A 21 -26.12 -15.47 -39.09
C CYS A 21 -24.87 -14.61 -39.31
N ALA A 22 -24.62 -14.16 -40.55
CA ALA A 22 -23.48 -13.27 -40.83
C ALA A 22 -23.65 -11.89 -40.19
N ILE A 23 -24.86 -11.34 -40.20
CA ILE A 23 -25.18 -10.07 -39.53
C ILE A 23 -25.05 -10.23 -37.98
N ALA A 24 -25.56 -11.32 -37.41
CA ALA A 24 -25.41 -11.61 -35.97
C ALA A 24 -23.95 -11.78 -35.56
N PHE A 25 -23.14 -12.43 -36.40
CA PHE A 25 -21.71 -12.59 -36.15
C PHE A 25 -20.92 -11.29 -36.27
N ALA A 26 -21.27 -10.44 -37.24
CA ALA A 26 -20.72 -9.10 -37.38
C ALA A 26 -21.17 -8.20 -36.21
N ALA A 27 -22.42 -8.23 -35.81
CA ALA A 27 -22.93 -7.50 -34.67
C ALA A 27 -22.26 -7.96 -33.37
N MET A 28 -22.00 -9.24 -33.19
CA MET A 28 -21.25 -9.76 -32.03
C MET A 28 -19.79 -9.26 -32.00
N LYS A 29 -19.15 -9.08 -33.17
CA LYS A 29 -17.80 -8.49 -33.25
C LYS A 29 -17.80 -6.98 -32.99
N TYR A 30 -18.86 -6.26 -33.37
CA TYR A 30 -18.94 -4.81 -33.19
C TYR A 30 -19.67 -4.38 -31.92
N LEU A 31 -20.50 -5.26 -31.32
CA LEU A 31 -21.15 -5.04 -30.03
C LEU A 31 -20.52 -5.86 -28.90
N SER A 32 -19.45 -6.63 -29.13
CA SER A 32 -18.61 -7.01 -28.02
C SER A 32 -18.16 -5.68 -27.41
N PRO A 33 -18.54 -5.36 -26.14
CA PRO A 33 -17.88 -4.27 -25.48
C PRO A 33 -16.40 -4.62 -25.64
N THR A 34 -15.64 -3.79 -26.36
CA THR A 34 -14.21 -3.72 -26.11
C THR A 34 -14.14 -3.83 -24.61
N ALA A 35 -13.54 -4.93 -24.12
CA ALA A 35 -13.26 -5.02 -22.72
C ALA A 35 -12.54 -3.70 -22.46
N SER A 36 -13.33 -2.74 -21.96
CA SER A 36 -12.79 -1.59 -21.30
C SER A 36 -11.70 -2.24 -20.46
N THR A 37 -10.48 -1.83 -20.65
CA THR A 37 -9.48 -1.90 -19.62
C THR A 37 -10.12 -1.12 -18.48
N ALA A 38 -11.16 -1.70 -17.85
CA ALA A 38 -11.53 -1.39 -16.50
C ALA A 38 -10.20 -1.52 -15.79
N ASP A 39 -9.73 -0.36 -15.44
CA ASP A 39 -8.57 -0.14 -14.63
C ASP A 39 -8.52 -1.31 -13.65
N LYS A 40 -7.61 -2.25 -13.90
CA LYS A 40 -7.34 -3.34 -12.96
C LYS A 40 -6.54 -2.72 -11.82
N ASP A 41 -7.20 -1.82 -11.15
CA ASP A 41 -6.80 -1.26 -9.87
C ASP A 41 -7.13 -2.28 -8.75
N GLU A 42 -7.11 -3.56 -9.12
CA GLU A 42 -7.13 -4.66 -8.18
C GLU A 42 -5.81 -4.60 -7.43
N LEU A 43 -5.90 -4.34 -6.13
CA LEU A 43 -4.75 -4.33 -5.24
C LEU A 43 -4.03 -5.68 -5.38
N GLN A 44 -2.92 -5.67 -6.10
CA GLN A 44 -2.05 -6.84 -6.19
C GLN A 44 -1.29 -6.97 -4.88
N ASP A 45 -1.32 -8.16 -4.27
CA ASP A 45 -0.62 -8.43 -3.01
C ASP A 45 0.90 -8.26 -3.12
N LEU A 46 1.44 -8.37 -4.34
CA LEU A 46 2.86 -8.14 -4.64
C LEU A 46 3.02 -7.46 -5.99
N VAL A 47 3.65 -6.30 -5.99
CA VAL A 47 3.99 -5.54 -7.19
C VAL A 47 5.50 -5.39 -7.32
N GLN A 48 6.05 -5.70 -8.49
CA GLN A 48 7.45 -5.42 -8.82
C GLN A 48 7.54 -4.18 -9.70
N LEU A 49 8.29 -3.19 -9.27
CA LEU A 49 8.62 -2.01 -10.07
C LEU A 49 9.68 -2.36 -11.12
N SER A 50 9.64 -1.65 -12.26
CA SER A 50 10.70 -1.70 -13.24
C SER A 50 12.02 -1.16 -12.70
N ALA A 51 13.14 -1.49 -13.34
CA ALA A 51 14.45 -0.97 -12.96
C ALA A 51 14.51 0.56 -12.97
N THR A 52 13.83 1.20 -13.94
CA THR A 52 13.75 2.65 -14.04
C THR A 52 12.97 3.27 -12.88
N GLU A 53 11.82 2.68 -12.52
CA GLU A 53 11.04 3.12 -11.36
C GLU A 53 11.82 2.89 -10.06
N ALA A 54 12.43 1.73 -9.86
CA ALA A 54 13.25 1.46 -8.68
C ALA A 54 14.41 2.47 -8.53
N ALA A 55 15.07 2.83 -9.64
CA ALA A 55 16.15 3.83 -9.65
C ALA A 55 15.65 5.26 -9.34
N ALA A 56 14.41 5.60 -9.70
CA ALA A 56 13.79 6.89 -9.41
C ALA A 56 13.13 6.98 -8.02
N SER A 57 13.17 5.89 -7.24
CA SER A 57 12.55 5.82 -5.92
C SER A 57 13.13 6.87 -4.96
N PRO A 58 12.28 7.56 -4.18
CA PRO A 58 12.71 8.49 -3.14
C PRO A 58 13.26 7.80 -1.87
N VAL A 59 13.20 6.46 -1.79
CA VAL A 59 13.70 5.69 -0.64
C VAL A 59 15.21 5.84 -0.54
N GLU A 60 15.71 6.13 0.66
CA GLU A 60 17.15 6.23 0.94
C GLU A 60 17.85 4.88 0.74
N ASP A 61 19.13 4.90 0.34
CA ASP A 61 19.90 3.66 0.08
C ASP A 61 20.12 2.80 1.33
N SER A 62 20.07 3.43 2.50
CA SER A 62 20.13 2.76 3.81
C SER A 62 18.87 1.95 4.15
N ASP A 63 17.73 2.25 3.51
CA ASP A 63 16.44 1.65 3.83
C ASP A 63 16.16 0.44 2.92
N SER A 64 16.36 -0.77 3.44
CA SER A 64 16.18 -2.02 2.66
C SER A 64 14.75 -2.54 2.71
N LEU A 65 14.11 -2.44 3.87
CA LEU A 65 12.73 -2.86 4.10
C LEU A 65 12.01 -1.78 4.89
N ILE A 66 10.95 -1.25 4.32
CA ILE A 66 10.11 -0.23 4.96
C ILE A 66 8.71 -0.79 5.15
N GLU A 67 8.15 -0.66 6.34
CA GLU A 67 6.72 -0.74 6.56
C GLU A 67 6.12 0.65 6.54
N ILE A 68 5.10 0.86 5.71
CA ILE A 68 4.21 2.00 5.83
C ILE A 68 3.02 1.59 6.69
N PHE A 69 2.91 2.19 7.87
CA PHE A 69 1.88 1.91 8.85
C PHE A 69 1.05 3.15 9.19
N ALA A 70 -0.02 2.97 9.95
CA ALA A 70 -0.75 4.07 10.60
C ALA A 70 -1.16 3.65 12.01
N TYR A 71 -1.19 4.57 12.96
CA TYR A 71 -1.59 4.24 14.34
C TYR A 71 -3.05 3.74 14.45
N GLY A 72 -3.93 4.11 13.51
CA GLY A 72 -5.28 3.56 13.43
C GLY A 72 -5.38 2.19 12.72
N CYS A 73 -4.26 1.60 12.33
CA CYS A 73 -4.21 0.32 11.66
C CYS A 73 -4.13 -0.83 12.68
N HIS A 74 -5.22 -1.53 12.91
CA HIS A 74 -5.29 -2.66 13.83
C HIS A 74 -4.29 -3.77 13.46
N TYR A 75 -4.18 -4.12 12.17
CA TYR A 75 -3.24 -5.14 11.70
C TYR A 75 -1.77 -4.73 11.90
N CYS A 76 -1.45 -3.43 11.84
CA CYS A 76 -0.10 -2.96 12.16
C CYS A 76 0.18 -3.17 13.66
N ALA A 77 -0.76 -2.77 14.52
CA ALA A 77 -0.61 -2.87 15.98
C ALA A 77 -0.37 -4.32 16.45
N ILE A 78 -1.20 -5.27 16.02
CA ILE A 78 -1.12 -6.66 16.50
C ILE A 78 0.10 -7.43 15.96
N ASN A 79 0.81 -6.89 14.96
CA ASN A 79 1.94 -7.56 14.33
C ASN A 79 3.31 -6.94 14.69
N GLU A 80 3.38 -5.94 15.58
CA GLU A 80 4.65 -5.32 16.00
C GLU A 80 5.69 -6.35 16.49
N ASP A 81 5.28 -7.35 17.27
CA ASP A 81 6.13 -8.43 17.75
C ASP A 81 6.68 -9.30 16.59
N ASN A 82 5.84 -9.61 15.61
CA ASN A 82 6.24 -10.38 14.44
C ASN A 82 7.25 -9.60 13.60
N LEU A 83 7.03 -8.28 13.43
CA LEU A 83 7.93 -7.40 12.70
C LEU A 83 9.27 -7.22 13.43
N SER A 84 9.25 -7.10 14.76
CA SER A 84 10.46 -7.06 15.57
C SER A 84 11.31 -8.33 15.43
N LYS A 85 10.66 -9.51 15.48
CA LYS A 85 11.32 -10.82 15.27
C LYS A 85 11.86 -10.95 13.84
N MET A 86 11.12 -10.47 12.84
CA MET A 86 11.57 -10.43 11.45
C MET A 86 12.79 -9.53 11.28
N ALA A 87 12.76 -8.32 11.85
CA ALA A 87 13.87 -7.36 11.76
C ALA A 87 15.18 -7.94 12.31
N ALA A 88 15.10 -8.73 13.39
CA ALA A 88 16.27 -9.42 13.98
C ALA A 88 16.87 -10.50 13.06
N ARG A 89 16.17 -10.91 12.01
CA ARG A 89 16.60 -11.93 11.03
C ARG A 89 17.08 -11.33 9.72
N LEU A 90 17.11 -10.00 9.59
CA LEU A 90 17.59 -9.36 8.37
C LEU A 90 19.08 -9.68 8.13
N PRO A 91 19.48 -9.89 6.86
CA PRO A 91 20.88 -10.07 6.50
C PRO A 91 21.75 -8.88 6.93
N ALA A 92 23.03 -9.14 7.15
CA ALA A 92 23.98 -8.07 7.48
C ALA A 92 23.96 -6.94 6.44
N GLY A 93 23.96 -5.70 6.90
CA GLY A 93 23.89 -4.51 6.05
C GLY A 93 22.49 -4.18 5.53
N LYS A 94 21.46 -4.95 5.87
CA LYS A 94 20.06 -4.63 5.58
C LYS A 94 19.37 -4.02 6.79
N SER A 95 18.42 -3.14 6.57
CA SER A 95 17.69 -2.40 7.60
C SER A 95 16.18 -2.61 7.50
N PHE A 96 15.50 -2.49 8.64
CA PHE A 96 14.05 -2.36 8.73
C PHE A 96 13.69 -1.00 9.31
N ARG A 97 12.79 -0.29 8.65
CA ARG A 97 12.30 1.01 9.09
C ARG A 97 10.78 1.05 9.01
N GLN A 98 10.16 1.64 10.00
CA GLN A 98 8.71 1.91 9.99
C GLN A 98 8.49 3.40 9.74
N LEU A 99 7.62 3.73 8.80
CA LEU A 99 7.22 5.09 8.46
C LEU A 99 5.70 5.19 8.54
N HIS A 100 5.21 6.29 9.09
CA HIS A 100 3.77 6.52 9.13
C HIS A 100 3.27 6.92 7.73
N LEU A 101 2.08 6.42 7.36
CA LEU A 101 1.40 6.85 6.14
C LEU A 101 1.19 8.37 6.18
N SER A 102 1.62 9.07 5.14
CA SER A 102 1.46 10.52 5.02
C SER A 102 0.94 10.85 3.62
N LEU A 103 -0.37 11.06 3.52
CA LEU A 103 -1.06 11.48 2.31
C LEU A 103 -1.94 12.67 2.62
N PRO A 104 -1.77 13.83 1.96
CA PRO A 104 -2.57 15.02 2.22
C PRO A 104 -4.07 14.72 2.11
N GLY A 105 -4.82 15.07 3.16
CA GLY A 105 -6.27 14.89 3.21
C GLY A 105 -6.77 13.48 3.58
N ALA A 106 -5.89 12.48 3.68
CA ALA A 106 -6.29 11.15 4.11
C ALA A 106 -6.50 11.09 5.63
N ALA A 107 -7.62 10.52 6.07
CA ALA A 107 -7.92 10.36 7.51
C ALA A 107 -6.86 9.54 8.25
N SER A 108 -6.30 8.51 7.58
CA SER A 108 -5.23 7.66 8.10
C SER A 108 -3.90 8.39 8.30
N SER A 109 -3.73 9.59 7.73
CA SER A 109 -2.53 10.42 7.88
C SER A 109 -2.64 11.49 8.99
N ARG A 110 -3.76 11.57 9.70
CA ARG A 110 -3.98 12.60 10.73
C ARG A 110 -3.01 12.55 11.91
N THR A 111 -2.30 11.44 12.09
CA THR A 111 -1.32 11.22 13.15
C THR A 111 0.13 11.15 12.64
N ASP A 112 0.38 11.50 11.38
CA ASP A 112 1.73 11.52 10.81
C ASP A 112 2.66 12.53 11.51
N THR A 113 2.13 13.70 11.87
CA THR A 113 2.85 14.73 12.62
C THR A 113 3.19 14.25 14.03
N LEU A 114 2.29 13.52 14.69
CA LEU A 114 2.57 12.90 15.99
C LEU A 114 3.75 11.91 15.87
N PHE A 115 3.69 11.01 14.90
CA PHE A 115 4.77 10.06 14.63
C PHE A 115 6.11 10.76 14.35
N ALA A 116 6.11 11.71 13.43
CA ALA A 116 7.33 12.40 13.01
C ALA A 116 7.96 13.18 14.17
N THR A 117 7.13 13.86 14.96
CA THR A 117 7.59 14.65 16.12
C THR A 117 8.20 13.74 17.19
N LEU A 118 7.49 12.68 17.61
CA LEU A 118 8.00 11.74 18.62
C LEU A 118 9.26 11.00 18.14
N THR A 119 9.35 10.73 16.82
CA THR A 119 10.55 10.14 16.21
C THR A 119 11.75 11.09 16.33
N VAL A 120 11.57 12.37 16.01
CA VAL A 120 12.64 13.39 16.13
C VAL A 120 13.01 13.63 17.60
N MET A 121 12.06 13.53 18.53
CA MET A 121 12.33 13.56 19.97
C MET A 121 13.01 12.27 20.47
N GLY A 122 13.10 11.22 19.66
CA GLY A 122 13.74 9.94 20.03
C GLY A 122 12.91 9.05 20.97
N ILE A 123 11.61 9.35 21.14
CA ILE A 123 10.75 8.66 22.11
C ILE A 123 9.59 7.89 21.45
N GLU A 124 9.44 7.93 20.14
CA GLU A 124 8.31 7.32 19.44
C GLU A 124 8.12 5.83 19.80
N LYS A 125 9.18 5.03 19.73
CA LYS A 125 9.13 3.59 20.05
C LYS A 125 8.67 3.31 21.48
N GLN A 126 9.02 4.18 22.43
CA GLN A 126 8.61 4.05 23.84
C GLN A 126 7.09 4.22 24.03
N TYR A 127 6.47 5.03 23.18
CA TYR A 127 5.04 5.36 23.30
C TYR A 127 4.16 4.67 22.27
N ARG A 128 4.72 3.99 21.29
CA ARG A 128 3.99 3.37 20.16
C ARG A 128 2.84 2.49 20.61
N GLU A 129 3.07 1.56 21.50
CA GLU A 129 2.04 0.66 22.02
C GLU A 129 0.90 1.44 22.72
N LYS A 130 1.25 2.46 23.52
CA LYS A 130 0.26 3.32 24.16
C LYS A 130 -0.55 4.15 23.17
N ILE A 131 0.07 4.58 22.06
CA ILE A 131 -0.61 5.31 20.99
C ILE A 131 -1.57 4.38 20.26
N TYR A 132 -1.14 3.16 19.92
CA TYR A 132 -2.01 2.16 19.33
C TYR A 132 -3.21 1.85 20.23
N HIS A 133 -2.99 1.63 21.53
CA HIS A 133 -4.05 1.40 22.50
C HIS A 133 -5.03 2.58 22.58
N ALA A 134 -4.51 3.81 22.70
CA ALA A 134 -5.34 5.00 22.78
C ALA A 134 -6.25 5.15 21.54
N ILE A 135 -5.73 4.90 20.34
CA ILE A 135 -6.49 5.09 19.12
C ILE A 135 -7.42 3.90 18.82
N ASN A 136 -6.93 2.65 18.93
CA ASN A 136 -7.69 1.49 18.49
C ASN A 136 -8.68 0.97 19.55
N GLU A 137 -8.32 1.09 20.84
CA GLU A 137 -9.13 0.56 21.94
C GLU A 137 -9.93 1.65 22.67
N GLU A 138 -9.27 2.78 23.00
CA GLU A 138 -9.93 3.89 23.70
C GLU A 138 -10.62 4.88 22.74
N HIS A 139 -10.42 4.73 21.42
CA HIS A 139 -10.96 5.59 20.36
C HIS A 139 -10.64 7.07 20.51
N ILE A 140 -9.46 7.38 21.06
CA ILE A 140 -8.95 8.74 21.26
C ILE A 140 -8.43 9.30 19.93
N ASP A 141 -8.98 10.43 19.49
CA ASP A 141 -8.53 11.11 18.27
C ASP A 141 -7.27 11.95 18.51
N LEU A 142 -6.10 11.30 18.51
CA LEU A 142 -4.82 11.97 18.66
C LEU A 142 -4.42 12.85 17.46
N GLY A 143 -5.19 12.86 16.38
CA GLY A 143 -5.06 13.81 15.29
C GLY A 143 -5.59 15.20 15.61
N THR A 144 -6.42 15.35 16.67
CA THR A 144 -6.91 16.64 17.14
C THR A 144 -5.96 17.22 18.18
N GLN A 145 -5.50 18.47 18.00
CA GLN A 145 -4.48 19.09 18.83
C GLN A 145 -4.82 19.06 20.32
N ALA A 146 -6.00 19.54 20.73
CA ALA A 146 -6.38 19.60 22.14
C ALA A 146 -6.40 18.20 22.80
N VAL A 147 -6.88 17.18 22.07
CA VAL A 147 -6.92 15.79 22.56
C VAL A 147 -5.50 15.21 22.66
N ARG A 148 -4.68 15.45 21.65
CA ARG A 148 -3.26 15.06 21.65
C ARG A 148 -2.52 15.69 22.82
N ASP A 149 -2.68 16.98 23.06
CA ASP A 149 -1.96 17.70 24.11
C ASP A 149 -2.35 17.18 25.51
N MET A 150 -3.64 16.87 25.75
CA MET A 150 -4.08 16.18 26.97
C MET A 150 -3.44 14.78 27.11
N TRP A 151 -3.36 14.02 26.02
CA TRP A 151 -2.74 12.70 26.02
C TRP A 151 -1.23 12.77 26.29
N LEU A 152 -0.53 13.74 25.70
CA LEU A 152 0.88 14.00 25.96
C LEU A 152 1.13 14.28 27.43
N GLN A 153 0.34 15.20 28.05
CA GLN A 153 0.42 15.52 29.47
C GLN A 153 0.17 14.28 30.35
N LYS A 154 -0.88 13.50 30.08
CA LYS A 154 -1.20 12.24 30.79
C LYS A 154 -0.06 11.25 30.77
N ASN A 155 0.75 11.26 29.70
CA ASN A 155 1.90 10.36 29.51
C ASN A 155 3.24 10.99 29.90
N ASN A 156 3.25 12.13 30.59
CA ASN A 156 4.45 12.87 31.04
C ASN A 156 5.37 13.30 29.87
N ILE A 157 4.78 13.63 28.72
CA ILE A 157 5.47 14.24 27.60
C ILE A 157 5.25 15.75 27.68
N ASP A 158 6.36 16.50 27.65
CA ASP A 158 6.30 17.97 27.69
C ASP A 158 5.71 18.51 26.38
N VAL A 159 4.52 19.13 26.47
CA VAL A 159 3.78 19.69 25.33
C VAL A 159 4.58 20.81 24.66
N ALA A 160 5.27 21.67 25.43
CA ALA A 160 6.03 22.76 24.85
C ALA A 160 7.26 22.24 24.09
N ALA A 161 7.91 21.19 24.60
CA ALA A 161 8.99 20.52 23.89
C ALA A 161 8.47 19.82 22.61
N PHE A 162 7.29 19.17 22.68
CA PHE A 162 6.62 18.58 21.53
C PHE A 162 6.31 19.63 20.45
N ASP A 163 5.69 20.75 20.84
CA ASP A 163 5.32 21.82 19.89
C ASP A 163 6.55 22.42 19.22
N LYS A 164 7.64 22.65 19.97
CA LYS A 164 8.91 23.08 19.40
C LYS A 164 9.49 22.07 18.42
N ALA A 165 9.46 20.78 18.78
CA ALA A 165 9.96 19.71 17.92
C ALA A 165 9.09 19.55 16.66
N SER A 166 7.76 19.70 16.76
CA SER A 166 6.82 19.53 15.64
C SER A 166 7.05 20.52 14.50
N THR A 167 7.55 21.70 14.81
CA THR A 167 7.87 22.75 13.83
C THR A 167 9.32 22.75 13.40
N SER A 168 10.15 21.82 13.92
CA SER A 168 11.57 21.73 13.58
C SER A 168 11.82 21.32 12.13
N ALA A 169 12.98 21.72 11.59
CA ALA A 169 13.40 21.33 10.25
C ALA A 169 13.48 19.79 10.08
N GLN A 170 13.88 19.07 11.14
CA GLN A 170 13.98 17.60 11.12
C GLN A 170 12.59 16.95 11.00
N THR A 171 11.60 17.44 11.76
CA THR A 171 10.22 16.93 11.68
C THR A 171 9.63 17.21 10.30
N GLN A 172 9.82 18.41 9.75
CA GLN A 172 9.35 18.75 8.41
C GLN A 172 10.05 17.93 7.31
N ALA A 173 11.34 17.65 7.46
CA ALA A 173 12.06 16.77 6.55
C ALA A 173 11.51 15.34 6.57
N LEU A 174 11.22 14.79 7.77
CA LEU A 174 10.64 13.46 7.92
C LEU A 174 9.21 13.38 7.35
N LEU A 175 8.37 14.38 7.60
CA LEU A 175 7.03 14.47 7.02
C LEU A 175 7.09 14.49 5.50
N ASN A 176 7.98 15.32 4.91
CA ASN A 176 8.18 15.38 3.47
C ASN A 176 8.68 14.05 2.89
N TYR A 177 9.58 13.36 3.61
CA TYR A 177 10.07 12.05 3.20
C TYR A 177 8.96 11.01 3.18
N MET A 178 8.16 10.92 4.25
CA MET A 178 7.00 10.02 4.35
C MET A 178 5.97 10.30 3.25
N ALA A 179 5.66 11.58 3.00
CA ALA A 179 4.70 11.98 1.97
C ALA A 179 5.20 11.60 0.56
N LYS A 180 6.49 11.83 0.26
CA LYS A 180 7.09 11.43 -1.03
C LYS A 180 7.03 9.93 -1.25
N ILE A 181 7.35 9.12 -0.23
CA ILE A 181 7.29 7.65 -0.32
C ILE A 181 5.85 7.20 -0.50
N SER A 182 4.92 7.67 0.34
CA SER A 182 3.50 7.29 0.26
C SER A 182 2.90 7.59 -1.11
N ALA A 183 3.23 8.76 -1.68
CA ALA A 183 2.77 9.17 -3.00
C ALA A 183 3.44 8.35 -4.13
N TYR A 184 4.76 8.17 -4.07
CA TYR A 184 5.52 7.47 -5.11
C TYR A 184 5.05 6.03 -5.27
N TYR A 185 4.91 5.31 -4.18
CA TYR A 185 4.45 3.92 -4.16
C TYR A 185 2.93 3.78 -4.19
N LYS A 186 2.20 4.89 -4.34
CA LYS A 186 0.72 4.92 -4.42
C LYS A 186 0.08 4.14 -3.28
N VAL A 187 0.60 4.31 -2.07
CA VAL A 187 0.13 3.57 -0.89
C VAL A 187 -1.34 3.88 -0.63
N ARG A 188 -2.19 2.85 -0.64
CA ARG A 188 -3.65 2.99 -0.47
C ARG A 188 -4.15 2.46 0.86
N GLY A 189 -3.33 1.72 1.59
CA GLY A 189 -3.70 1.09 2.86
C GLY A 189 -2.47 0.70 3.67
N THR A 190 -2.73 0.27 4.89
CA THR A 190 -1.68 -0.16 5.83
C THR A 190 -2.06 -1.51 6.45
N PRO A 191 -1.07 -2.38 6.70
CA PRO A 191 0.34 -2.21 6.41
C PRO A 191 0.67 -2.38 4.91
N THR A 192 1.62 -1.59 4.39
CA THR A 192 2.23 -1.78 3.07
C THR A 192 3.75 -1.86 3.25
N PHE A 193 4.39 -2.82 2.58
CA PHE A 193 5.83 -3.03 2.69
C PHE A 193 6.52 -2.66 1.39
N ILE A 194 7.63 -1.92 1.49
CA ILE A 194 8.50 -1.53 0.37
C ILE A 194 9.84 -2.21 0.59
N ILE A 195 10.28 -3.02 -0.36
CA ILE A 195 11.49 -3.84 -0.24
C ILE A 195 12.46 -3.49 -1.36
N ASN A 196 13.70 -3.13 -0.98
CA ASN A 196 14.82 -2.81 -1.86
C ASN A 196 14.42 -1.82 -2.97
N LYS A 197 13.54 -0.84 -2.69
CA LYS A 197 12.99 0.15 -3.65
C LYS A 197 12.17 -0.46 -4.79
N LYS A 198 12.12 -1.77 -4.91
CA LYS A 198 11.67 -2.50 -6.10
C LYS A 198 10.36 -3.23 -5.89
N TRP A 199 10.09 -3.73 -4.68
CA TRP A 199 8.92 -4.50 -4.39
C TRP A 199 7.96 -3.74 -3.50
N VAL A 200 6.68 -3.82 -3.79
CA VAL A 200 5.60 -3.38 -2.90
C VAL A 200 4.77 -4.61 -2.55
N ALA A 201 4.68 -4.93 -1.26
CA ALA A 201 3.96 -6.10 -0.77
C ALA A 201 2.86 -5.68 0.21
N LEU A 202 1.69 -6.28 0.06
CA LEU A 202 0.61 -6.27 1.04
C LEU A 202 0.64 -7.59 1.82
N GLN A 203 0.05 -7.60 3.01
CA GLN A 203 -0.03 -8.83 3.81
C GLN A 203 -1.05 -9.79 3.18
N ASP A 204 -0.56 -10.77 2.45
CA ASP A 204 -1.33 -11.81 1.73
C ASP A 204 -1.45 -13.13 2.52
N ARG A 205 -0.73 -13.25 3.63
CA ARG A 205 -0.67 -14.45 4.46
C ARG A 205 -0.43 -14.11 5.92
N THR A 206 -0.63 -15.09 6.81
CA THR A 206 -0.38 -14.92 8.25
C THR A 206 1.11 -14.97 8.58
N TYR A 207 1.48 -14.35 9.72
CA TYR A 207 2.82 -14.53 10.31
C TYR A 207 2.94 -15.93 10.96
N PRO A 208 4.13 -16.58 10.95
CA PRO A 208 5.41 -16.03 10.48
C PRO A 208 5.66 -16.13 8.96
N ALA A 209 4.81 -16.85 8.20
CA ALA A 209 5.02 -17.07 6.76
C ALA A 209 5.17 -15.76 5.96
N PHE A 210 4.48 -14.68 6.38
CA PHE A 210 4.64 -13.38 5.75
C PHE A 210 6.03 -12.77 6.03
N SER A 211 6.56 -12.92 7.24
CA SER A 211 7.94 -12.52 7.56
C SER A 211 8.97 -13.23 6.67
N ASP A 212 8.82 -14.53 6.48
CA ASP A 212 9.71 -15.31 5.62
C ASP A 212 9.63 -14.85 4.16
N HIS A 213 8.43 -14.50 3.69
CA HIS A 213 8.24 -13.94 2.36
C HIS A 213 8.97 -12.59 2.21
N LEU A 214 8.80 -11.66 3.15
CA LEU A 214 9.49 -10.35 3.12
C LEU A 214 11.00 -10.53 3.12
N LEU A 215 11.54 -11.40 3.99
CA LEU A 215 12.98 -11.68 4.05
C LEU A 215 13.49 -12.26 2.72
N SER A 216 12.75 -13.17 2.09
CA SER A 216 13.11 -13.72 0.78
C SER A 216 13.19 -12.66 -0.32
N LEU A 217 12.35 -11.61 -0.24
CA LEU A 217 12.40 -10.47 -1.18
C LEU A 217 13.61 -9.56 -0.91
N VAL A 218 13.99 -9.37 0.36
CA VAL A 218 15.21 -8.63 0.73
C VAL A 218 16.45 -9.33 0.18
N GLU A 219 16.51 -10.66 0.27
CA GLU A 219 17.64 -11.47 -0.18
C GLU A 219 17.77 -11.53 -1.71
N LYS A 220 16.67 -11.48 -2.45
CA LYS A 220 16.68 -11.56 -3.94
C LYS A 220 17.54 -10.50 -4.63
N ASP A 221 17.82 -9.38 -3.96
CA ASP A 221 18.66 -8.31 -4.50
C ASP A 221 20.09 -8.35 -3.94
N LEU A 222 20.44 -9.35 -3.13
CA LEU A 222 21.84 -9.58 -2.77
C LEU A 222 22.60 -10.06 -4.00
N PRO A 223 23.85 -9.58 -4.24
CA PRO A 223 24.72 -10.15 -5.25
C PRO A 223 24.88 -11.65 -4.95
N LEU A 224 24.71 -12.48 -5.98
CA LEU A 224 25.03 -13.91 -5.85
C LEU A 224 26.48 -13.99 -5.36
N GLU A 225 26.72 -14.63 -4.21
CA GLU A 225 28.07 -14.94 -3.76
C GLU A 225 28.76 -15.74 -4.88
N LYS A 226 29.94 -15.24 -5.32
CA LYS A 226 30.75 -15.87 -6.38
C LYS A 226 31.50 -17.04 -5.83
#